data_075e39f543fc6cbb942b72736b26dd85
#
_entry.id   075e39f543fc6cbb942b72736b26dd85
#
_cell.length_a   1.000
_cell.length_b   1.000
_cell.length_c   1.000
_cell.angle_alpha   90.00
_cell.angle_beta   90.00
_cell.angle_gamma   90.00
#
_symmetry.space_group_name_H-M   'P 1'
#
loop_
_entity.id
_entity.type
_entity.pdbx_description
1 polymer ?
#
loop_
_entity_poly.entity_id
_entity_poly.type
_entity_poly.pdbx_seq_one_letter_code
_entity_poly.pdbx_strand_id
1 'polypeptide(L)'
;MGVDPRMLGPASPEVGPSTGAPLEVGELVRWAAHTAIPCQDAAGWRPLRGSAAAGHRAGVAVLADGAGVSADLRPGCEHEVDWFSTALVTAVLDQLAPTDALGPVVGEPVALSDAVAGALDAVRAQHPQCDADAGPWATLVVTRALGDELEYWVLCDSSLVVQFTDGQVLQLLDERLEQVAGGWRAGGPSPTQTMNTPGGWWSARADVRAAGQGLTGSFPLADVRAAWLASDGATRPIELYRTHDAQAWGEAVAQDPWALAHGIRAYEAQREAALREAGTKVHDDIAILRAV
;
A
#
# COMPACT_ATOMS: atom_id res chain seq x y z
N MET A 1 9.94 27.81 -5.17
CA MET A 1 11.11 27.16 -4.54
C MET A 1 10.57 25.96 -3.80
N GLY A 2 10.65 24.78 -4.41
CA GLY A 2 10.24 23.53 -3.74
C GLY A 2 11.13 23.30 -2.52
N VAL A 3 10.54 22.90 -1.40
CA VAL A 3 11.28 22.53 -0.20
C VAL A 3 11.92 21.16 -0.47
N ASP A 4 13.23 21.06 -0.29
CA ASP A 4 13.91 19.75 -0.40
C ASP A 4 13.39 18.82 0.70
N PRO A 5 12.70 17.72 0.40
CA PRO A 5 12.13 16.81 1.41
C PRO A 5 13.15 16.30 2.43
N ARG A 6 14.44 16.24 2.05
CA ARG A 6 15.54 15.81 2.93
C ARG A 6 15.83 16.78 4.08
N MET A 7 15.28 18.00 4.01
CA MET A 7 15.48 19.05 5.00
C MET A 7 14.30 19.17 5.99
N LEU A 8 13.24 18.39 5.78
CA LEU A 8 12.06 18.41 6.65
C LEU A 8 12.24 17.41 7.81
N GLY A 9 11.79 17.82 8.99
CA GLY A 9 11.74 16.93 10.15
C GLY A 9 10.57 15.91 10.03
N PRO A 10 10.59 14.83 10.84
CA PRO A 10 9.51 13.85 10.85
C PRO A 10 8.19 14.49 11.32
N ALA A 11 7.08 14.02 10.75
CA ALA A 11 5.74 14.41 11.19
C ALA A 11 5.40 13.80 12.55
N SER A 12 4.41 14.38 13.23
CA SER A 12 3.70 13.69 14.31
C SER A 12 2.69 12.70 13.70
N PRO A 13 2.34 11.61 14.42
CA PRO A 13 1.34 10.67 13.93
C PRO A 13 0.01 11.38 13.69
N GLU A 14 -0.67 11.04 12.61
CA GLU A 14 -2.07 11.41 12.43
C GLU A 14 -2.88 10.68 13.52
N VAL A 15 -3.79 11.41 14.18
CA VAL A 15 -4.48 10.97 15.40
C VAL A 15 -5.13 9.59 15.20
N GLY A 16 -4.54 8.59 15.84
CA GLY A 16 -5.06 7.23 15.94
C GLY A 16 -5.42 6.88 17.38
N PRO A 17 -6.06 5.73 17.65
CA PRO A 17 -6.34 5.28 18.99
C PRO A 17 -5.05 5.12 19.79
N SER A 18 -5.18 5.15 21.10
CA SER A 18 -4.05 5.09 22.04
C SER A 18 -3.20 3.84 21.82
N THR A 19 -1.89 4.04 21.90
CA THR A 19 -0.87 2.99 21.93
C THR A 19 -1.20 1.86 22.91
N GLY A 20 -0.86 0.63 22.56
CA GLY A 20 -0.89 -0.52 23.46
C GLY A 20 -2.02 -1.52 23.19
N ALA A 21 -2.67 -1.46 22.04
CA ALA A 21 -3.67 -2.44 21.63
C ALA A 21 -3.50 -2.87 20.17
N PRO A 22 -3.87 -4.11 19.81
CA PRO A 22 -3.99 -4.53 18.41
C PRO A 22 -5.00 -3.68 17.67
N LEU A 23 -4.78 -3.47 16.36
CA LEU A 23 -5.79 -2.85 15.48
C LEU A 23 -7.03 -3.76 15.38
N GLU A 24 -8.19 -3.14 15.33
CA GLU A 24 -9.40 -3.81 14.86
C GLU A 24 -9.46 -3.84 13.32
N VAL A 25 -10.31 -4.71 12.77
CA VAL A 25 -10.51 -4.80 11.31
C VAL A 25 -11.02 -3.46 10.78
N GLY A 26 -10.29 -2.92 9.80
CA GLY A 26 -10.55 -1.61 9.21
C GLY A 26 -9.86 -0.45 9.92
N GLU A 27 -9.15 -0.68 11.03
CA GLU A 27 -8.33 0.36 11.66
C GLU A 27 -6.99 0.52 10.94
N LEU A 28 -6.50 1.76 10.93
CA LEU A 28 -5.34 2.23 10.19
C LEU A 28 -4.35 2.94 11.11
N VAL A 29 -3.09 2.53 11.05
CA VAL A 29 -1.96 3.38 11.44
C VAL A 29 -1.51 4.16 10.22
N ARG A 30 -1.41 5.48 10.35
CA ARG A 30 -0.91 6.36 9.28
C ARG A 30 -0.02 7.43 9.86
N TRP A 31 1.17 7.57 9.31
CA TRP A 31 2.17 8.52 9.79
C TRP A 31 2.99 9.09 8.63
N ALA A 32 2.80 10.37 8.34
CA ALA A 32 3.52 11.06 7.28
C ALA A 32 5.04 11.11 7.56
N ALA A 33 5.83 11.00 6.50
CA ALA A 33 7.28 11.14 6.57
C ALA A 33 7.72 12.54 7.07
N HIS A 34 6.97 13.57 6.68
CA HIS A 34 7.33 14.97 6.90
C HIS A 34 6.15 15.80 7.38
N THR A 35 6.41 16.81 8.20
CA THR A 35 5.38 17.72 8.74
C THR A 35 4.76 18.65 7.71
N ALA A 36 5.46 18.94 6.61
CA ALA A 36 5.05 19.92 5.61
C ALA A 36 4.51 19.30 4.32
N ILE A 37 4.55 17.98 4.20
CA ILE A 37 4.05 17.24 3.05
C ILE A 37 2.96 16.30 3.56
N PRO A 38 1.76 16.29 2.96
CA PRO A 38 0.73 15.32 3.30
C PRO A 38 1.26 13.90 3.17
N CYS A 39 0.75 12.99 3.99
CA CYS A 39 1.03 11.57 3.81
C CYS A 39 0.56 11.12 2.43
N GLN A 40 1.47 10.56 1.66
CA GLN A 40 1.20 10.13 0.29
C GLN A 40 0.59 8.73 0.24
N ASP A 41 0.66 7.98 1.35
CA ASP A 41 -0.04 6.72 1.52
C ASP A 41 -1.52 6.95 1.74
N ALA A 42 -2.34 6.12 1.13
CA ALA A 42 -3.78 6.06 1.38
C ALA A 42 -4.20 4.62 1.65
N ALA A 43 -5.16 4.45 2.56
CA ALA A 43 -5.73 3.14 2.82
C ALA A 43 -7.19 3.27 3.26
N GLY A 44 -7.97 2.23 3.03
CA GLY A 44 -9.36 2.19 3.44
C GLY A 44 -9.91 0.78 3.49
N TRP A 45 -10.94 0.61 4.32
CA TRP A 45 -11.69 -0.63 4.45
C TRP A 45 -13.19 -0.36 4.33
N ARG A 46 -13.90 -1.25 3.66
CA ARG A 46 -15.36 -1.21 3.60
C ARG A 46 -15.97 -2.58 3.86
N PRO A 47 -17.06 -2.65 4.64
CA PRO A 47 -17.78 -3.90 4.83
C PRO A 47 -18.43 -4.35 3.52
N LEU A 48 -18.44 -5.66 3.28
CA LEU A 48 -19.25 -6.28 2.25
C LEU A 48 -20.55 -6.79 2.83
N ARG A 49 -21.60 -6.79 2.01
CA ARG A 49 -22.83 -7.51 2.32
C ARG A 49 -22.59 -8.99 2.08
N GLY A 50 -22.70 -9.77 3.13
CA GLY A 50 -22.45 -11.20 3.11
C GLY A 50 -21.78 -11.64 4.39
N SER A 51 -21.37 -12.88 4.45
CA SER A 51 -20.60 -13.46 5.55
C SER A 51 -19.21 -13.84 5.08
N ALA A 52 -18.28 -13.84 6.02
CA ALA A 52 -16.99 -14.49 5.88
C ALA A 52 -16.90 -15.64 6.88
N ALA A 53 -16.18 -16.68 6.52
CA ALA A 53 -15.98 -17.85 7.38
C ALA A 53 -15.10 -17.54 8.59
N ALA A 54 -15.03 -18.49 9.52
CA ALA A 54 -14.15 -18.48 10.70
C ALA A 54 -14.33 -17.26 11.62
N GLY A 55 -15.49 -16.59 11.56
CA GLY A 55 -15.79 -15.42 12.39
C GLY A 55 -15.18 -14.11 11.89
N HIS A 56 -14.56 -14.10 10.73
CA HIS A 56 -14.07 -12.87 10.08
C HIS A 56 -15.21 -11.97 9.61
N ARG A 57 -14.93 -10.67 9.48
CA ARG A 57 -15.86 -9.71 8.88
C ARG A 57 -15.68 -9.70 7.37
N ALA A 58 -16.78 -9.87 6.64
CA ALA A 58 -16.74 -9.68 5.18
C ALA A 58 -16.42 -8.23 4.85
N GLY A 59 -15.43 -8.01 4.01
CA GLY A 59 -14.98 -6.67 3.67
C GLY A 59 -13.90 -6.63 2.61
N VAL A 60 -13.63 -5.42 2.14
CA VAL A 60 -12.54 -5.09 1.21
C VAL A 60 -11.58 -4.15 1.92
N ALA A 61 -10.31 -4.46 1.89
CA ALA A 61 -9.24 -3.56 2.32
C ALA A 61 -8.38 -3.16 1.11
N VAL A 62 -8.00 -1.89 1.05
CA VAL A 62 -7.17 -1.33 -0.02
C VAL A 62 -6.11 -0.43 0.60
N LEU A 63 -4.87 -0.55 0.14
CA LEU A 63 -3.76 0.35 0.47
C LEU A 63 -3.04 0.73 -0.82
N ALA A 64 -2.73 2.02 -0.97
CA ALA A 64 -1.91 2.58 -2.02
C ALA A 64 -0.82 3.46 -1.40
N ASP A 65 0.44 3.13 -1.65
CA ASP A 65 1.59 3.95 -1.31
C ASP A 65 1.90 4.82 -2.53
N GLY A 66 1.74 6.12 -2.34
CA GLY A 66 1.87 7.08 -3.41
C GLY A 66 3.30 7.49 -3.68
N ALA A 67 3.68 7.54 -4.95
CA ALA A 67 4.99 7.95 -5.36
C ALA A 67 4.98 8.90 -6.56
N GLY A 68 6.04 9.69 -6.66
CA GLY A 68 6.23 10.67 -7.71
C GLY A 68 6.93 11.92 -7.21
N VAL A 69 7.07 12.90 -8.08
CA VAL A 69 7.52 14.23 -7.72
C VAL A 69 6.31 15.14 -7.52
N SER A 70 6.48 16.19 -6.73
CA SER A 70 5.44 17.20 -6.49
C SER A 70 4.93 17.81 -7.81
N ALA A 71 3.66 18.20 -7.86
CA ALA A 71 3.00 18.71 -9.06
C ALA A 71 3.67 19.96 -9.65
N ASP A 72 4.24 20.83 -8.81
CA ASP A 72 4.97 22.04 -9.24
C ASP A 72 6.29 21.75 -9.95
N LEU A 73 6.83 20.53 -9.78
CA LEU A 73 8.08 20.06 -10.39
C LEU A 73 7.85 19.15 -11.60
N ARG A 74 6.62 18.89 -11.96
CA ARG A 74 6.23 17.90 -12.95
C ARG A 74 5.34 18.53 -14.02
N PRO A 75 5.80 18.59 -15.28
CA PRO A 75 4.96 19.07 -16.37
C PRO A 75 3.86 18.07 -16.68
N GLY A 76 2.72 18.54 -17.13
CA GLY A 76 1.66 17.71 -17.69
C GLY A 76 0.66 17.11 -16.72
N CYS A 77 0.84 17.30 -15.39
CA CYS A 77 -0.17 16.93 -14.41
C CYS A 77 -0.06 17.82 -13.16
N GLU A 78 -1.17 18.42 -12.76
CA GLU A 78 -1.27 19.33 -11.61
C GLU A 78 -1.69 18.64 -10.30
N HIS A 79 -2.02 17.35 -10.34
CA HIS A 79 -2.50 16.60 -9.18
C HIS A 79 -1.34 16.11 -8.32
N GLU A 80 -1.44 16.32 -7.01
CA GLU A 80 -0.45 15.84 -6.04
C GLU A 80 -0.53 14.32 -5.84
N VAL A 81 0.52 13.74 -5.24
CA VAL A 81 0.65 12.29 -5.05
C VAL A 81 -0.42 11.76 -4.08
N ASP A 82 -0.66 12.48 -2.98
CA ASP A 82 -1.68 12.13 -1.97
C ASP A 82 -3.10 12.17 -2.54
N TRP A 83 -3.37 13.09 -3.49
CA TRP A 83 -4.63 13.07 -4.23
C TRP A 83 -4.79 11.78 -5.03
N PHE A 84 -3.73 11.36 -5.74
CA PHE A 84 -3.80 10.17 -6.60
C PHE A 84 -4.02 8.90 -5.77
N SER A 85 -3.23 8.67 -4.72
CA SER A 85 -3.37 7.49 -3.86
C SER A 85 -4.75 7.44 -3.21
N THR A 86 -5.27 8.58 -2.73
CA THR A 86 -6.62 8.69 -2.14
C THR A 86 -7.72 8.40 -3.17
N ALA A 87 -7.63 8.98 -4.37
CA ALA A 87 -8.58 8.74 -5.45
C ALA A 87 -8.59 7.26 -5.89
N LEU A 88 -7.40 6.64 -5.98
CA LEU A 88 -7.26 5.24 -6.35
C LEU A 88 -7.88 4.31 -5.31
N VAL A 89 -7.56 4.50 -4.02
CA VAL A 89 -8.17 3.71 -2.93
C VAL A 89 -9.68 3.83 -2.96
N THR A 90 -10.20 5.06 -3.09
CA THR A 90 -11.64 5.32 -3.14
C THR A 90 -12.27 4.62 -4.33
N ALA A 91 -11.66 4.73 -5.52
CA ALA A 91 -12.20 4.13 -6.74
C ALA A 91 -12.22 2.59 -6.66
N VAL A 92 -11.18 1.95 -6.11
CA VAL A 92 -11.18 0.48 -5.92
C VAL A 92 -12.26 0.05 -4.93
N LEU A 93 -12.43 0.78 -3.82
CA LEU A 93 -13.48 0.52 -2.85
C LEU A 93 -14.88 0.71 -3.47
N ASP A 94 -15.07 1.69 -4.33
CA ASP A 94 -16.34 1.92 -5.03
C ASP A 94 -16.67 0.81 -6.04
N GLN A 95 -15.66 0.22 -6.68
CA GLN A 95 -15.84 -0.93 -7.57
C GLN A 95 -16.22 -2.21 -6.82
N LEU A 96 -15.60 -2.47 -5.65
CA LEU A 96 -15.73 -3.74 -4.93
C LEU A 96 -16.80 -3.71 -3.84
N ALA A 97 -17.04 -2.54 -3.22
CA ALA A 97 -17.97 -2.34 -2.10
C ALA A 97 -18.72 -1.01 -2.26
N PRO A 98 -19.58 -0.86 -3.28
CA PRO A 98 -20.33 0.38 -3.50
C PRO A 98 -21.25 0.68 -2.32
N THR A 99 -21.26 1.95 -1.88
CA THR A 99 -22.01 2.39 -0.69
C THR A 99 -23.52 2.43 -0.90
N ASP A 100 -23.97 2.59 -2.13
CA ASP A 100 -25.38 2.76 -2.55
C ASP A 100 -26.05 1.49 -3.08
N ALA A 101 -25.35 0.36 -3.06
CA ALA A 101 -25.94 -0.92 -3.45
C ALA A 101 -27.04 -1.36 -2.47
N LEU A 102 -28.30 -1.15 -2.81
CA LEU A 102 -29.47 -1.43 -1.97
C LEU A 102 -29.96 -2.90 -2.01
N GLY A 103 -29.25 -3.83 -2.61
CA GLY A 103 -29.67 -5.22 -2.75
C GLY A 103 -28.59 -6.23 -2.35
N PRO A 104 -28.94 -7.52 -2.20
CA PRO A 104 -27.96 -8.57 -2.12
C PRO A 104 -27.11 -8.57 -3.38
N VAL A 105 -25.81 -8.88 -3.25
CA VAL A 105 -24.93 -9.09 -4.41
C VAL A 105 -25.53 -10.27 -5.19
N VAL A 106 -26.14 -9.98 -6.35
CA VAL A 106 -26.72 -10.98 -7.24
C VAL A 106 -25.69 -11.22 -8.34
N GLY A 107 -25.08 -12.38 -8.38
CA GLY A 107 -24.09 -12.77 -9.36
C GLY A 107 -22.74 -13.15 -8.74
N GLU A 108 -21.82 -13.57 -9.59
CA GLU A 108 -20.43 -13.81 -9.16
C GLU A 108 -19.75 -12.48 -8.81
N PRO A 109 -18.90 -12.47 -7.78
CA PRO A 109 -18.12 -11.28 -7.41
C PRO A 109 -17.22 -10.85 -8.57
N VAL A 110 -17.13 -9.55 -8.83
CA VAL A 110 -16.18 -8.98 -9.81
C VAL A 110 -14.77 -9.40 -9.44
N ALA A 111 -13.95 -9.82 -10.40
CA ALA A 111 -12.56 -10.16 -10.16
C ALA A 111 -11.79 -8.92 -9.66
N LEU A 112 -10.82 -9.11 -8.75
CA LEU A 112 -10.04 -7.99 -8.21
C LEU A 112 -9.31 -7.22 -9.31
N SER A 113 -8.77 -7.91 -10.32
CA SER A 113 -8.13 -7.29 -11.48
C SER A 113 -9.07 -6.40 -12.29
N ASP A 114 -10.31 -6.84 -12.49
CA ASP A 114 -11.32 -6.07 -13.24
C ASP A 114 -11.75 -4.82 -12.45
N ALA A 115 -11.91 -4.95 -11.14
CA ALA A 115 -12.19 -3.83 -10.25
C ALA A 115 -11.06 -2.80 -10.25
N VAL A 116 -9.79 -3.26 -10.22
CA VAL A 116 -8.61 -2.39 -10.34
C VAL A 116 -8.59 -1.70 -11.70
N ALA A 117 -8.89 -2.41 -12.80
CA ALA A 117 -8.96 -1.80 -14.13
C ALA A 117 -10.02 -0.69 -14.18
N GLY A 118 -11.23 -0.96 -13.68
CA GLY A 118 -12.29 0.04 -13.59
C GLY A 118 -11.92 1.23 -12.70
N ALA A 119 -11.19 1.01 -11.60
CA ALA A 119 -10.72 2.06 -10.73
C ALA A 119 -9.67 2.95 -11.41
N LEU A 120 -8.70 2.38 -12.12
CA LEU A 120 -7.70 3.14 -12.88
C LEU A 120 -8.36 4.01 -13.96
N ASP A 121 -9.34 3.47 -14.68
CA ASP A 121 -10.12 4.24 -15.66
C ASP A 121 -10.93 5.37 -14.99
N ALA A 122 -11.53 5.12 -13.82
CA ALA A 122 -12.29 6.11 -13.08
C ALA A 122 -11.39 7.26 -12.57
N VAL A 123 -10.19 6.94 -12.06
CA VAL A 123 -9.20 7.96 -11.66
C VAL A 123 -8.73 8.74 -12.88
N ARG A 124 -8.40 8.08 -13.98
CA ARG A 124 -8.01 8.75 -15.23
C ARG A 124 -9.07 9.72 -15.72
N ALA A 125 -10.33 9.36 -15.62
CA ALA A 125 -11.45 10.20 -16.04
C ALA A 125 -11.59 11.49 -15.19
N GLN A 126 -11.05 11.52 -13.97
CA GLN A 126 -11.05 12.71 -13.11
C GLN A 126 -9.98 13.75 -13.51
N HIS A 127 -8.97 13.35 -14.30
CA HIS A 127 -7.94 14.27 -14.79
C HIS A 127 -7.65 14.08 -16.30
N PRO A 128 -8.66 14.29 -17.16
CA PRO A 128 -8.55 14.00 -18.58
C PRO A 128 -7.58 14.92 -19.33
N GLN A 129 -7.17 16.02 -18.71
CA GLN A 129 -6.22 16.99 -19.28
C GLN A 129 -4.77 16.69 -18.90
N CYS A 130 -4.54 15.77 -17.96
CA CYS A 130 -3.21 15.41 -17.53
C CYS A 130 -2.59 14.37 -18.46
N ASP A 131 -1.29 14.52 -18.70
CA ASP A 131 -0.51 13.49 -19.34
C ASP A 131 -0.38 12.28 -18.40
N ALA A 132 -0.92 11.14 -18.84
CA ALA A 132 -0.89 9.91 -18.06
C ALA A 132 0.53 9.46 -17.69
N ASP A 133 1.50 9.76 -18.56
CA ASP A 133 2.90 9.40 -18.34
C ASP A 133 3.65 10.40 -17.45
N ALA A 134 3.13 11.57 -17.22
CA ALA A 134 3.69 12.58 -16.31
C ALA A 134 3.03 12.55 -14.92
N GLY A 135 1.89 11.89 -14.74
CA GLY A 135 1.13 11.85 -13.49
C GLY A 135 1.83 11.10 -12.36
N PRO A 136 1.31 11.22 -11.12
CA PRO A 136 1.72 10.41 -10.00
C PRO A 136 1.37 8.94 -10.24
N TRP A 137 1.97 8.07 -9.44
CA TRP A 137 1.71 6.64 -9.45
C TRP A 137 1.68 6.12 -8.00
N ALA A 138 1.25 4.89 -7.83
CA ALA A 138 1.22 4.26 -6.52
C ALA A 138 1.52 2.76 -6.63
N THR A 139 1.96 2.16 -5.54
CA THR A 139 1.81 0.74 -5.31
C THR A 139 0.34 0.45 -5.02
N LEU A 140 -0.08 -0.79 -5.02
CA LEU A 140 -1.47 -1.10 -4.66
C LEU A 140 -1.59 -2.51 -4.09
N VAL A 141 -2.22 -2.61 -2.93
CA VAL A 141 -2.62 -3.88 -2.32
C VAL A 141 -4.13 -3.87 -2.10
N VAL A 142 -4.78 -4.91 -2.57
CA VAL A 142 -6.23 -5.11 -2.43
C VAL A 142 -6.49 -6.47 -1.83
N THR A 143 -7.35 -6.55 -0.83
CA THR A 143 -7.86 -7.82 -0.30
C THR A 143 -9.38 -7.80 -0.20
N ARG A 144 -10.00 -8.97 -0.37
CA ARG A 144 -11.42 -9.19 -0.18
C ARG A 144 -11.65 -10.44 0.66
N ALA A 145 -12.23 -10.27 1.84
CA ALA A 145 -12.70 -11.37 2.69
C ALA A 145 -14.19 -11.59 2.42
N LEU A 146 -14.55 -12.71 1.78
CA LEU A 146 -15.92 -13.05 1.43
C LEU A 146 -16.07 -14.58 1.31
N GLY A 147 -17.16 -15.13 1.85
CA GLY A 147 -17.34 -16.57 1.89
C GLY A 147 -16.23 -17.23 2.69
N ASP A 148 -15.55 -18.19 2.09
CA ASP A 148 -14.50 -18.99 2.73
C ASP A 148 -13.08 -18.52 2.39
N GLU A 149 -12.93 -17.45 1.61
CA GLU A 149 -11.66 -17.02 1.03
C GLU A 149 -11.27 -15.60 1.43
N LEU A 150 -9.98 -15.40 1.63
CA LEU A 150 -9.31 -14.12 1.59
C LEU A 150 -8.59 -14.00 0.25
N GLU A 151 -9.22 -13.33 -0.71
CA GLU A 151 -8.62 -13.05 -2.01
C GLU A 151 -7.65 -11.87 -1.90
N TYR A 152 -6.61 -11.86 -2.73
CA TYR A 152 -5.65 -10.75 -2.78
C TYR A 152 -5.21 -10.41 -4.21
N TRP A 153 -4.83 -9.15 -4.36
CA TRP A 153 -4.15 -8.59 -5.53
C TRP A 153 -3.09 -7.60 -5.04
N VAL A 154 -1.82 -7.81 -5.44
CA VAL A 154 -0.66 -7.04 -4.96
C VAL A 154 0.17 -6.55 -6.15
N LEU A 155 0.49 -5.26 -6.20
CA LEU A 155 1.31 -4.65 -7.23
C LEU A 155 2.37 -3.75 -6.61
N CYS A 156 3.61 -3.92 -7.05
CA CYS A 156 4.79 -3.24 -6.56
C CYS A 156 5.13 -3.62 -5.10
N ASP A 157 5.85 -2.77 -4.38
CA ASP A 157 6.57 -3.10 -3.15
C ASP A 157 5.81 -2.84 -1.85
N SER A 158 4.55 -2.42 -1.90
CA SER A 158 3.67 -2.55 -0.73
C SER A 158 3.31 -4.01 -0.48
N SER A 159 3.13 -4.36 0.78
CA SER A 159 3.02 -5.74 1.22
C SER A 159 1.63 -6.11 1.71
N LEU A 160 1.21 -7.35 1.43
CA LEU A 160 0.22 -8.08 2.20
C LEU A 160 0.94 -8.99 3.19
N VAL A 161 0.71 -8.81 4.49
CA VAL A 161 1.26 -9.68 5.53
C VAL A 161 0.12 -10.49 6.13
N VAL A 162 0.25 -11.82 6.08
CA VAL A 162 -0.77 -12.76 6.58
C VAL A 162 -0.19 -13.57 7.72
N GLN A 163 -0.86 -13.55 8.87
CA GLN A 163 -0.61 -14.45 9.98
C GLN A 163 -1.60 -15.60 9.92
N PHE A 164 -1.08 -16.82 9.86
CA PHE A 164 -1.89 -18.03 9.84
C PHE A 164 -2.23 -18.53 11.25
N THR A 165 -3.24 -19.39 11.34
CA THR A 165 -3.70 -20.00 12.62
C THR A 165 -2.66 -20.92 13.25
N ASP A 166 -1.74 -21.48 12.47
CA ASP A 166 -0.58 -22.26 12.95
C ASP A 166 0.56 -21.38 13.49
N GLY A 167 0.43 -20.06 13.40
CA GLY A 167 1.38 -19.08 13.88
C GLY A 167 2.39 -18.62 12.84
N GLN A 168 2.47 -19.23 11.66
CA GLN A 168 3.35 -18.76 10.59
C GLN A 168 2.91 -17.40 10.07
N VAL A 169 3.88 -16.59 9.61
CA VAL A 169 3.63 -15.32 8.96
C VAL A 169 4.23 -15.33 7.55
N LEU A 170 3.43 -14.92 6.58
CA LEU A 170 3.83 -14.75 5.19
C LEU A 170 3.76 -13.27 4.82
N GLN A 171 4.82 -12.74 4.21
CA GLN A 171 4.81 -11.46 3.52
C GLN A 171 4.75 -11.71 2.01
N LEU A 172 3.78 -11.08 1.36
CA LEU A 172 3.62 -11.06 -0.09
C LEU A 172 3.85 -9.65 -0.60
N LEU A 173 4.80 -9.48 -1.51
CA LEU A 173 5.07 -8.25 -2.25
C LEU A 173 5.54 -8.59 -3.65
N ASP A 174 5.47 -7.63 -4.56
CA ASP A 174 5.97 -7.78 -5.92
C ASP A 174 7.40 -7.27 -6.01
N GLU A 175 8.35 -8.18 -6.11
CA GLU A 175 9.78 -7.89 -6.07
C GLU A 175 10.37 -7.34 -7.39
N ARG A 176 9.55 -7.16 -8.43
CA ARG A 176 10.05 -6.73 -9.75
C ARG A 176 10.79 -5.40 -9.71
N LEU A 177 10.33 -4.45 -8.87
CA LEU A 177 11.02 -3.16 -8.70
C LEU A 177 12.43 -3.35 -8.13
N GLU A 178 12.60 -4.16 -7.07
CA GLU A 178 13.92 -4.41 -6.48
C GLU A 178 14.85 -5.18 -7.43
N GLN A 179 14.31 -6.12 -8.21
CA GLN A 179 15.07 -6.85 -9.24
C GLN A 179 15.59 -5.89 -10.31
N VAL A 180 14.75 -4.96 -10.80
CA VAL A 180 15.15 -3.92 -11.77
C VAL A 180 16.15 -2.96 -11.14
N ALA A 181 15.93 -2.51 -9.90
CA ALA A 181 16.85 -1.62 -9.19
C ALA A 181 18.22 -2.27 -8.97
N GLY A 182 18.27 -3.57 -8.67
CA GLY A 182 19.50 -4.36 -8.62
C GLY A 182 20.23 -4.40 -9.95
N GLY A 183 19.49 -4.64 -11.04
CA GLY A 183 20.02 -4.64 -12.39
C GLY A 183 20.55 -3.26 -12.81
N TRP A 184 19.88 -2.17 -12.45
CA TRP A 184 20.33 -0.80 -12.71
C TRP A 184 21.62 -0.47 -11.96
N ARG A 185 21.72 -0.82 -10.69
CA ARG A 185 22.97 -0.69 -9.91
C ARG A 185 24.15 -1.43 -10.57
N ALA A 186 23.88 -2.46 -11.36
CA ALA A 186 24.85 -3.20 -12.16
C ALA A 186 25.07 -2.65 -13.59
N GLY A 187 24.49 -1.48 -13.93
CA GLY A 187 24.68 -0.80 -15.24
C GLY A 187 23.56 -1.08 -16.25
N GLY A 188 22.47 -1.68 -15.85
CA GLY A 188 21.27 -1.88 -16.67
C GLY A 188 20.39 -0.61 -16.79
N PRO A 189 19.21 -0.71 -17.44
CA PRO A 189 18.27 0.40 -17.55
C PRO A 189 17.75 0.86 -16.18
N SER A 190 17.46 2.16 -16.03
CA SER A 190 16.94 2.70 -14.78
C SER A 190 15.52 2.22 -14.51
N PRO A 191 15.07 2.16 -13.23
CA PRO A 191 13.70 1.82 -12.89
C PRO A 191 12.67 2.68 -13.65
N THR A 192 12.92 3.98 -13.80
CA THR A 192 12.02 4.90 -14.53
C THR A 192 11.84 4.52 -16.01
N GLN A 193 12.87 3.99 -16.66
CA GLN A 193 12.81 3.56 -18.06
C GLN A 193 12.04 2.25 -18.26
N THR A 194 11.88 1.46 -17.19
CA THR A 194 11.28 0.13 -17.23
C THR A 194 9.92 0.07 -16.52
N MET A 195 9.44 1.21 -15.99
CA MET A 195 8.12 1.32 -15.37
C MET A 195 7.01 1.02 -16.40
N ASN A 196 6.07 0.18 -16.03
CA ASN A 196 4.90 -0.23 -16.82
C ASN A 196 5.25 -0.75 -18.23
N THR A 197 6.38 -1.45 -18.32
CA THR A 197 6.84 -2.08 -19.57
C THR A 197 7.01 -3.60 -19.39
N PRO A 198 6.81 -4.38 -20.46
CA PRO A 198 7.10 -5.82 -20.41
C PRO A 198 8.55 -6.10 -20.02
N GLY A 199 8.75 -6.99 -19.04
CA GLY A 199 10.08 -7.32 -18.50
C GLY A 199 10.63 -6.30 -17.50
N GLY A 200 9.91 -5.22 -17.23
CA GLY A 200 10.19 -4.25 -16.18
C GLY A 200 9.32 -4.48 -14.94
N TRP A 201 9.06 -3.44 -14.22
CA TRP A 201 8.19 -3.42 -13.05
C TRP A 201 6.90 -2.62 -13.33
N TRP A 202 5.88 -2.83 -12.50
CA TRP A 202 4.57 -2.24 -12.69
C TRP A 202 4.11 -1.47 -11.47
N SER A 203 3.44 -0.34 -11.70
CA SER A 203 2.80 0.49 -10.71
C SER A 203 1.38 0.84 -11.15
N ALA A 204 0.51 1.10 -10.20
CA ALA A 204 -0.79 1.69 -10.45
C ALA A 204 -0.59 3.14 -10.90
N ARG A 205 -0.84 3.38 -12.16
CA ARG A 205 -0.74 4.65 -12.85
C ARG A 205 -1.99 4.78 -13.73
N ALA A 206 -2.18 5.89 -14.41
CA ALA A 206 -3.28 6.02 -15.39
C ALA A 206 -3.11 5.08 -16.60
N ASP A 207 -2.73 3.83 -16.35
CA ASP A 207 -2.47 2.76 -17.31
C ASP A 207 -3.22 1.48 -16.88
N VAL A 208 -4.35 1.23 -17.49
CA VAL A 208 -5.22 0.08 -17.19
C VAL A 208 -4.51 -1.28 -17.34
N ARG A 209 -3.43 -1.36 -18.12
CA ARG A 209 -2.65 -2.60 -18.29
C ARG A 209 -2.04 -3.08 -16.98
N ALA A 210 -1.81 -2.18 -16.02
CA ALA A 210 -1.31 -2.52 -14.70
C ALA A 210 -2.24 -3.48 -13.95
N ALA A 211 -3.55 -3.42 -14.18
CA ALA A 211 -4.53 -4.29 -13.54
C ALA A 211 -4.30 -5.79 -13.82
N GLY A 212 -3.78 -6.13 -14.99
CA GLY A 212 -3.41 -7.50 -15.34
C GLY A 212 -2.03 -7.95 -14.83
N GLN A 213 -1.33 -7.11 -14.06
CA GLN A 213 0.07 -7.34 -13.65
C GLN A 213 0.24 -7.64 -12.16
N GLY A 214 -0.80 -7.50 -11.37
CA GLY A 214 -0.74 -7.80 -9.94
C GLY A 214 -0.55 -9.30 -9.66
N LEU A 215 0.12 -9.59 -8.56
CA LEU A 215 0.15 -10.93 -7.98
C LEU A 215 -1.24 -11.22 -7.39
N THR A 216 -1.85 -12.33 -7.78
CA THR A 216 -3.20 -12.71 -7.35
C THR A 216 -3.25 -14.10 -6.74
N GLY A 217 -4.17 -14.31 -5.83
CA GLY A 217 -4.46 -15.60 -5.24
C GLY A 217 -5.48 -15.48 -4.11
N SER A 218 -5.61 -16.54 -3.35
CA SER A 218 -6.45 -16.56 -2.15
C SER A 218 -5.89 -17.47 -1.07
N PHE A 219 -6.36 -17.27 0.16
CA PHE A 219 -6.14 -18.13 1.29
C PHE A 219 -7.48 -18.54 1.89
N PRO A 220 -7.66 -19.81 2.29
CA PRO A 220 -8.83 -20.20 3.07
C PRO A 220 -8.90 -19.35 4.36
N LEU A 221 -10.01 -18.67 4.60
CA LEU A 221 -10.18 -17.83 5.80
C LEU A 221 -10.05 -18.64 7.09
N ALA A 222 -10.34 -19.95 7.06
CA ALA A 222 -10.16 -20.84 8.20
C ALA A 222 -8.68 -20.95 8.64
N ASP A 223 -7.75 -20.73 7.73
CA ASP A 223 -6.32 -20.79 7.99
C ASP A 223 -5.73 -19.44 8.36
N VAL A 224 -6.47 -18.34 8.12
CA VAL A 224 -6.02 -16.96 8.40
C VAL A 224 -6.43 -16.55 9.81
N ARG A 225 -5.47 -16.09 10.60
CA ARG A 225 -5.71 -15.47 11.90
C ARG A 225 -5.88 -13.97 11.81
N ALA A 226 -5.04 -13.32 11.00
CA ALA A 226 -5.06 -11.88 10.73
C ALA A 226 -4.34 -11.56 9.44
N ALA A 227 -4.68 -10.45 8.81
CA ALA A 227 -3.95 -9.94 7.64
C ALA A 227 -3.85 -8.42 7.71
N TRP A 228 -2.71 -7.89 7.28
CA TRP A 228 -2.43 -6.46 7.22
C TRP A 228 -1.92 -6.07 5.84
N LEU A 229 -2.36 -4.92 5.36
CA LEU A 229 -1.77 -4.23 4.23
C LEU A 229 -0.78 -3.21 4.78
N ALA A 230 0.42 -3.14 4.23
CA ALA A 230 1.48 -2.29 4.72
C ALA A 230 2.23 -1.61 3.57
N SER A 231 2.49 -0.29 3.69
CA SER A 231 3.40 0.40 2.78
C SER A 231 4.85 -0.01 3.01
N ASP A 232 5.74 0.30 2.06
CA ASP A 232 7.17 0.00 2.20
C ASP A 232 7.79 0.68 3.41
N GLY A 233 7.35 1.91 3.76
CA GLY A 233 7.78 2.60 4.98
C GLY A 233 7.45 1.82 6.25
N ALA A 234 6.34 1.08 6.27
CA ALA A 234 5.97 0.22 7.39
C ALA A 234 6.77 -1.09 7.44
N THR A 235 7.20 -1.61 6.29
CA THR A 235 7.97 -2.86 6.18
C THR A 235 9.48 -2.67 6.13
N ARG A 236 10.00 -1.43 6.22
CA ARG A 236 11.45 -1.12 6.33
C ARG A 236 12.21 -1.97 7.35
N PRO A 237 11.65 -2.33 8.53
CA PRO A 237 12.32 -3.25 9.46
C PRO A 237 12.69 -4.58 8.84
N ILE A 238 11.91 -5.08 7.86
CA ILE A 238 12.18 -6.33 7.14
C ILE A 238 13.15 -6.06 5.99
N GLU A 239 12.81 -5.13 5.11
CA GLU A 239 13.42 -4.99 3.78
C GLU A 239 14.71 -4.16 3.81
N LEU A 240 14.73 -3.08 4.57
CA LEU A 240 15.82 -2.13 4.58
C LEU A 240 16.72 -2.29 5.81
N TYR A 241 16.13 -2.29 7.01
CA TYR A 241 16.91 -2.27 8.26
C TYR A 241 17.37 -3.64 8.68
N ARG A 242 16.70 -4.71 8.23
CA ARG A 242 16.98 -6.11 8.59
C ARG A 242 16.96 -6.35 10.11
N THR A 243 16.13 -5.60 10.82
CA THR A 243 15.93 -5.74 12.27
C THR A 243 14.83 -6.74 12.62
N HIS A 244 13.95 -7.03 11.67
CA HIS A 244 12.89 -8.02 11.76
C HIS A 244 12.93 -8.91 10.52
N ASP A 245 12.46 -10.14 10.65
CA ASP A 245 11.92 -10.93 9.57
C ASP A 245 10.39 -10.77 9.52
N ALA A 246 9.74 -11.41 8.57
CA ALA A 246 8.28 -11.32 8.44
C ALA A 246 7.55 -11.83 9.69
N GLN A 247 8.09 -12.86 10.35
CA GLN A 247 7.54 -13.44 11.57
C GLN A 247 7.57 -12.41 12.72
N ALA A 248 8.73 -11.83 13.00
CA ALA A 248 8.90 -10.84 14.05
C ALA A 248 8.08 -9.56 13.80
N TRP A 249 7.98 -9.13 12.53
CA TRP A 249 7.14 -7.99 12.15
C TRP A 249 5.66 -8.30 12.37
N GLY A 250 5.18 -9.48 11.94
CA GLY A 250 3.80 -9.93 12.13
C GLY A 250 3.42 -10.04 13.60
N GLU A 251 4.32 -10.53 14.46
CA GLU A 251 4.12 -10.57 15.91
C GLU A 251 4.05 -9.16 16.52
N ALA A 252 4.93 -8.26 16.09
CA ALA A 252 4.97 -6.88 16.58
C ALA A 252 3.70 -6.11 16.20
N VAL A 253 3.25 -6.19 14.92
CA VAL A 253 2.04 -5.51 14.46
C VAL A 253 0.78 -6.07 15.10
N ALA A 254 0.73 -7.38 15.34
CA ALA A 254 -0.39 -8.02 16.03
C ALA A 254 -0.52 -7.61 17.49
N GLN A 255 0.60 -7.26 18.13
CA GLN A 255 0.63 -6.82 19.53
C GLN A 255 0.34 -5.33 19.67
N ASP A 256 1.07 -4.48 18.96
CA ASP A 256 0.93 -3.01 19.00
C ASP A 256 1.53 -2.36 17.74
N PRO A 257 0.70 -2.10 16.73
CA PRO A 257 1.15 -1.50 15.47
C PRO A 257 1.69 -0.07 15.63
N TRP A 258 1.20 0.67 16.63
CA TRP A 258 1.72 2.00 16.93
C TRP A 258 3.11 1.93 17.55
N ALA A 259 3.37 0.97 18.45
CA ALA A 259 4.71 0.74 18.97
C ALA A 259 5.69 0.36 17.87
N LEU A 260 5.26 -0.46 16.88
CA LEU A 260 6.05 -0.77 15.70
C LEU A 260 6.40 0.49 14.91
N ALA A 261 5.40 1.34 14.58
CA ALA A 261 5.61 2.59 13.86
C ALA A 261 6.53 3.57 14.62
N HIS A 262 6.36 3.70 15.94
CA HIS A 262 7.28 4.47 16.80
C HIS A 262 8.70 3.90 16.79
N GLY A 263 8.84 2.58 16.80
CA GLY A 263 10.14 1.90 16.69
C GLY A 263 10.85 2.22 15.38
N ILE A 264 10.12 2.24 14.24
CA ILE A 264 10.65 2.64 12.94
C ILE A 264 11.17 4.08 13.01
N ARG A 265 10.38 5.04 13.50
CA ARG A 265 10.80 6.44 13.62
C ARG A 265 11.98 6.64 14.56
N ALA A 266 12.02 5.91 15.66
CA ALA A 266 13.16 5.94 16.59
C ALA A 266 14.44 5.41 15.94
N TYR A 267 14.35 4.33 15.17
CA TYR A 267 15.48 3.77 14.41
C TYR A 267 16.00 4.77 13.37
N GLU A 268 15.10 5.37 12.59
CA GLU A 268 15.43 6.38 11.59
C GLU A 268 16.16 7.58 12.22
N ALA A 269 15.64 8.11 13.33
CA ALA A 269 16.27 9.22 14.05
C ALA A 269 17.68 8.87 14.56
N GLN A 270 17.88 7.64 15.06
CA GLN A 270 19.19 7.19 15.55
C GLN A 270 20.19 6.95 14.41
N ARG A 271 19.73 6.66 13.20
CA ARG A 271 20.56 6.29 12.06
C ARG A 271 20.52 7.32 10.92
N GLU A 272 19.96 8.50 11.15
CA GLU A 272 19.76 9.52 10.12
C GLU A 272 21.02 9.80 9.30
N ALA A 273 22.16 10.00 9.94
CA ALA A 273 23.41 10.29 9.25
C ALA A 273 23.86 9.12 8.35
N ALA A 274 23.75 7.88 8.83
CA ALA A 274 24.11 6.70 8.05
C ALA A 274 23.17 6.45 6.89
N LEU A 275 21.87 6.67 7.06
CA LEU A 275 20.88 6.56 5.98
C LEU A 275 21.13 7.61 4.89
N ARG A 276 21.43 8.85 5.28
CA ARG A 276 21.80 9.92 4.32
C ARG A 276 23.09 9.58 3.57
N GLU A 277 24.11 9.08 4.24
CA GLU A 277 25.39 8.66 3.63
C GLU A 277 25.18 7.52 2.64
N ALA A 278 24.29 6.58 2.94
CA ALA A 278 23.90 5.49 2.05
C ALA A 278 23.02 5.96 0.87
N GLY A 279 22.63 7.23 0.78
CA GLY A 279 21.72 7.75 -0.25
C GLY A 279 20.27 7.28 -0.08
N THR A 280 19.92 6.77 1.10
CA THR A 280 18.60 6.26 1.40
C THR A 280 17.70 7.38 1.93
N LYS A 281 16.43 7.39 1.53
CA LYS A 281 15.41 8.27 2.11
C LYS A 281 15.31 7.99 3.61
N VAL A 282 15.54 9.01 4.46
CA VAL A 282 15.58 8.83 5.93
C VAL A 282 14.21 8.44 6.47
N HIS A 283 13.18 9.22 6.14
CA HIS A 283 11.80 8.97 6.54
C HIS A 283 10.96 8.61 5.33
N ASP A 284 10.06 7.67 5.50
CA ASP A 284 9.00 7.36 4.56
C ASP A 284 7.64 7.43 5.21
N ASP A 285 6.58 7.55 4.42
CA ASP A 285 5.24 7.44 4.95
C ASP A 285 5.01 6.03 5.51
N ILE A 286 4.24 5.91 6.57
CA ILE A 286 3.89 4.64 7.18
C ILE A 286 2.39 4.49 7.11
N ALA A 287 1.93 3.42 6.48
CA ALA A 287 0.54 2.99 6.52
C ALA A 287 0.44 1.49 6.85
N ILE A 288 -0.38 1.14 7.82
CA ILE A 288 -0.69 -0.25 8.19
C ILE A 288 -2.20 -0.34 8.39
N LEU A 289 -2.88 -1.10 7.55
CA LEU A 289 -4.32 -1.32 7.61
C LEU A 289 -4.61 -2.78 7.97
N ARG A 290 -5.41 -3.04 9.01
CA ARG A 290 -5.88 -4.39 9.31
C ARG A 290 -7.04 -4.77 8.40
N ALA A 291 -6.89 -5.84 7.63
CA ALA A 291 -7.87 -6.34 6.67
C ALA A 291 -8.84 -7.39 7.25
N VAL A 292 -8.32 -8.31 8.06
CA VAL A 292 -9.08 -9.37 8.75
C VAL A 292 -8.50 -9.65 10.14
#